data_0dfc890e0fa2c19c4f2e42d47ab63b15
#
_entry.id   0dfc890e0fa2c19c4f2e42d47ab63b15
#
_cell.length_a   1.000
_cell.length_b   1.000
_cell.length_c   1.000
_cell.angle_alpha   90.00
_cell.angle_beta   90.00
_cell.angle_gamma   90.00
#
_symmetry.space_group_name_H-M   'P 1'
#
loop_
_entity.id
_entity.type
_entity.pdbx_description
1 polymer ?
#
loop_
_entity_poly.entity_id
_entity_poly.type
_entity_poly.pdbx_seq_one_letter_code
_entity_poly.pdbx_strand_id
1 'polypeptide(L)'
;MIKVAICDDNENIVNEIRAMLTECCNDFRIVADIYTYDKGKKLEQSVNRGMCFDLLYLDIQMEDQDGIQTARNIRKLDPNVFIIYISGYDRYIEEIFDVSASNFIRKPIKKERFQKTLQEVCEKIKVRSHYFEYVVANRAKKISFHEIVYFESCGRKIVVHLQNGQTDSFYGKIRDIEKEIDMIKLPFIRVHQSFLVNFEYITNRSRNEIKVVTGDCIPISRDHQKQFLAQYTKYLGREIHE
;
A
#
# COMPACT_ATOMS: atom_id res chain seq x y z
N MET A 1 -5.41 5.25 13.12
CA MET A 1 -6.44 6.19 12.61
C MET A 1 -6.02 6.57 11.19
N ILE A 2 -6.91 6.41 10.21
CA ILE A 2 -6.65 6.77 8.81
C ILE A 2 -7.48 8.01 8.43
N LYS A 3 -6.94 8.85 7.55
CA LYS A 3 -7.66 10.01 7.03
C LYS A 3 -8.14 9.71 5.61
N VAL A 4 -9.45 9.77 5.41
CA VAL A 4 -10.10 9.44 4.14
C VAL A 4 -10.80 10.67 3.59
N ALA A 5 -10.55 11.02 2.33
CA ALA A 5 -11.34 12.02 1.63
C ALA A 5 -12.27 11.37 0.60
N ILE A 6 -13.50 11.88 0.50
CA ILE A 6 -14.49 11.54 -0.51
C ILE A 6 -14.71 12.78 -1.35
N CYS A 7 -14.52 12.69 -2.66
CA CYS A 7 -14.72 13.81 -3.58
C CYS A 7 -15.63 13.39 -4.74
N ASP A 8 -16.85 13.94 -4.73
CA ASP A 8 -17.90 13.72 -5.74
C ASP A 8 -18.85 14.93 -5.69
N ASP A 9 -19.27 15.46 -6.82
CA ASP A 9 -20.20 16.59 -6.90
C ASP A 9 -21.67 16.20 -6.61
N ASN A 10 -21.96 14.89 -6.59
CA ASN A 10 -23.25 14.34 -6.22
C ASN A 10 -23.30 13.99 -4.73
N GLU A 11 -24.02 14.81 -3.95
CA GLU A 11 -24.17 14.63 -2.51
C GLU A 11 -24.74 13.26 -2.11
N ASN A 12 -25.63 12.67 -2.93
CA ASN A 12 -26.18 11.34 -2.65
C ASN A 12 -25.11 10.27 -2.71
N ILE A 13 -24.18 10.35 -3.67
CA ILE A 13 -23.05 9.43 -3.79
C ILE A 13 -22.07 9.63 -2.63
N VAL A 14 -21.78 10.88 -2.25
CA VAL A 14 -20.94 11.17 -1.07
C VAL A 14 -21.53 10.52 0.19
N ASN A 15 -22.85 10.64 0.39
CA ASN A 15 -23.53 10.08 1.56
C ASN A 15 -23.56 8.55 1.51
N GLU A 16 -23.74 7.93 0.33
CA GLU A 16 -23.66 6.49 0.12
C GLU A 16 -22.28 5.95 0.48
N ILE A 17 -21.21 6.56 -0.07
CA ILE A 17 -19.81 6.17 0.22
C ILE A 17 -19.52 6.34 1.72
N ARG A 18 -19.92 7.45 2.32
CA ARG A 18 -19.72 7.70 3.75
C ARG A 18 -20.40 6.65 4.62
N ALA A 19 -21.63 6.26 4.29
CA ALA A 19 -22.37 5.24 5.03
C ALA A 19 -21.66 3.88 4.93
N MET A 20 -21.32 3.44 3.72
CA MET A 20 -20.57 2.20 3.48
C MET A 20 -19.22 2.20 4.20
N LEU A 21 -18.48 3.31 4.12
CA LEU A 21 -17.18 3.46 4.77
C LEU A 21 -17.30 3.37 6.29
N THR A 22 -18.31 4.01 6.88
CA THR A 22 -18.57 3.96 8.33
C THR A 22 -18.91 2.54 8.78
N GLU A 23 -19.75 1.83 8.05
CA GLU A 23 -20.11 0.43 8.33
C GLU A 23 -18.86 -0.45 8.26
N CYS A 24 -18.09 -0.39 7.15
CA CYS A 24 -16.87 -1.18 6.99
C CYS A 24 -15.81 -0.86 8.05
N CYS A 25 -15.66 0.40 8.44
CA CYS A 25 -14.73 0.78 9.51
C CYS A 25 -15.11 0.15 10.84
N ASN A 26 -16.40 0.05 11.16
CA ASN A 26 -16.87 -0.65 12.35
C ASN A 26 -16.58 -2.15 12.27
N ASP A 27 -16.91 -2.81 11.15
CA ASP A 27 -16.70 -4.24 10.93
C ASP A 27 -15.21 -4.63 11.01
N PHE A 28 -14.33 -3.81 10.44
CA PHE A 28 -12.88 -4.05 10.41
C PHE A 28 -12.13 -3.46 11.60
N ARG A 29 -12.83 -2.79 12.53
CA ARG A 29 -12.24 -2.09 13.68
C ARG A 29 -11.19 -1.06 13.27
N ILE A 30 -11.48 -0.30 12.23
CA ILE A 30 -10.63 0.78 11.71
C ILE A 30 -11.18 2.10 12.24
N VAL A 31 -10.29 2.94 12.77
CA VAL A 31 -10.63 4.32 13.13
C VAL A 31 -10.29 5.21 11.93
N ALA A 32 -11.30 5.90 11.39
CA ALA A 32 -11.14 6.76 10.23
C ALA A 32 -11.72 8.16 10.47
N ASP A 33 -10.98 9.21 10.06
CA ASP A 33 -11.48 10.57 9.91
C ASP A 33 -11.92 10.76 8.46
N ILE A 34 -13.21 11.08 8.24
CA ILE A 34 -13.80 11.18 6.91
C ILE A 34 -14.04 12.65 6.56
N TYR A 35 -13.44 13.09 5.48
CA TYR A 35 -13.59 14.45 4.91
C TYR A 35 -14.31 14.35 3.57
N THR A 36 -15.16 15.33 3.26
CA THR A 36 -15.94 15.35 2.02
C THR A 36 -15.73 16.64 1.24
N TYR A 37 -15.66 16.50 -0.08
CA TYR A 37 -15.45 17.58 -1.03
C TYR A 37 -16.44 17.43 -2.19
N ASP A 38 -17.05 18.52 -2.58
CA ASP A 38 -17.96 18.63 -3.72
C ASP A 38 -17.23 19.00 -5.02
N LYS A 39 -15.93 19.34 -4.94
CA LYS A 39 -15.10 19.80 -6.05
C LYS A 39 -13.66 19.35 -5.91
N GLY A 40 -13.06 18.90 -7.03
CA GLY A 40 -11.65 18.51 -7.07
C GLY A 40 -10.71 19.63 -6.64
N LYS A 41 -10.99 20.88 -7.04
CA LYS A 41 -10.20 22.05 -6.64
C LYS A 41 -10.20 22.29 -5.13
N LYS A 42 -11.31 22.05 -4.43
CA LYS A 42 -11.34 22.17 -2.97
C LYS A 42 -10.48 21.12 -2.28
N LEU A 43 -10.51 19.88 -2.78
CA LEU A 43 -9.64 18.80 -2.31
C LEU A 43 -8.16 19.14 -2.53
N GLU A 44 -7.79 19.61 -3.73
CA GLU A 44 -6.42 20.04 -4.04
C GLU A 44 -5.95 21.18 -3.13
N GLN A 45 -6.79 22.18 -2.89
CA GLN A 45 -6.47 23.29 -1.98
C GLN A 45 -6.23 22.79 -0.55
N SER A 46 -6.98 21.79 -0.09
CA SER A 46 -6.80 21.19 1.23
C SER A 46 -5.43 20.51 1.32
N VAL A 47 -5.06 19.74 0.31
CA VAL A 47 -3.73 19.08 0.23
C VAL A 47 -2.60 20.12 0.14
N ASN A 48 -2.76 21.17 -0.66
CA ASN A 48 -1.79 22.27 -0.78
C ASN A 48 -1.58 23.02 0.56
N ARG A 49 -2.59 23.04 1.45
CA ARG A 49 -2.50 23.62 2.80
C ARG A 49 -1.89 22.68 3.82
N GLY A 50 -1.39 21.50 3.39
CA GLY A 50 -0.72 20.52 4.24
C GLY A 50 -1.63 19.44 4.83
N MET A 51 -2.89 19.33 4.39
CA MET A 51 -3.72 18.18 4.75
C MET A 51 -3.20 16.94 4.01
N CYS A 52 -2.85 15.90 4.77
CA CYS A 52 -2.44 14.61 4.23
C CYS A 52 -3.57 13.60 4.40
N PHE A 53 -3.86 12.84 3.35
CA PHE A 53 -4.84 11.76 3.36
C PHE A 53 -4.15 10.42 3.12
N ASP A 54 -4.66 9.37 3.75
CA ASP A 54 -4.22 8.01 3.48
C ASP A 54 -4.94 7.42 2.27
N LEU A 55 -6.22 7.79 2.08
CA LEU A 55 -7.08 7.27 1.03
C LEU A 55 -7.99 8.37 0.46
N LEU A 56 -8.11 8.42 -0.85
CA LEU A 56 -9.08 9.25 -1.57
C LEU A 56 -10.07 8.35 -2.32
N TYR A 57 -11.36 8.59 -2.13
CA TYR A 57 -12.42 8.17 -3.05
C TYR A 57 -12.72 9.35 -3.97
N LEU A 58 -12.57 9.17 -5.27
CA LEU A 58 -12.60 10.27 -6.23
C LEU A 58 -13.48 9.93 -7.42
N ASP A 59 -14.54 10.72 -7.64
CA ASP A 59 -15.27 10.63 -8.90
C ASP A 59 -14.41 11.14 -10.04
N ILE A 60 -14.55 10.52 -11.20
CA ILE A 60 -13.84 10.93 -12.43
C ILE A 60 -14.55 12.14 -13.03
N GLN A 61 -15.87 12.13 -13.08
CA GLN A 61 -16.65 13.19 -13.72
C GLN A 61 -17.26 14.13 -12.70
N MET A 62 -16.65 15.30 -12.58
CA MET A 62 -17.16 16.40 -11.76
C MET A 62 -17.26 17.68 -12.60
N GLU A 63 -18.24 18.54 -12.31
CA GLU A 63 -18.50 19.74 -13.10
C GLU A 63 -17.34 20.73 -13.20
N ASP A 64 -16.52 20.86 -12.14
CA ASP A 64 -15.47 21.88 -12.05
C ASP A 64 -14.11 21.42 -12.57
N GLN A 65 -13.80 20.16 -12.43
CA GLN A 65 -12.52 19.56 -12.82
C GLN A 65 -12.62 18.04 -12.84
N ASP A 66 -12.05 17.42 -13.88
CA ASP A 66 -11.92 16.00 -14.00
C ASP A 66 -11.13 15.39 -12.81
N GLY A 67 -11.67 14.32 -12.23
CA GLY A 67 -11.03 13.61 -11.11
C GLY A 67 -9.65 13.05 -11.45
N ILE A 68 -9.39 12.69 -12.72
CA ILE A 68 -8.07 12.24 -13.16
C ILE A 68 -7.06 13.39 -13.08
N GLN A 69 -7.46 14.60 -13.49
CA GLN A 69 -6.60 15.77 -13.36
C GLN A 69 -6.37 16.14 -11.90
N THR A 70 -7.41 16.05 -11.07
CA THR A 70 -7.31 16.24 -9.61
C THR A 70 -6.29 15.27 -9.01
N ALA A 71 -6.37 13.99 -9.36
CA ALA A 71 -5.42 12.98 -8.89
C ALA A 71 -3.99 13.25 -9.37
N ARG A 72 -3.79 13.66 -10.62
CA ARG A 72 -2.47 14.04 -11.14
C ARG A 72 -1.85 15.19 -10.35
N ASN A 73 -2.64 16.19 -9.99
CA ASN A 73 -2.17 17.33 -9.21
C ASN A 73 -1.82 16.91 -7.77
N ILE A 74 -2.66 16.09 -7.15
CA ILE A 74 -2.39 15.56 -5.80
C ILE A 74 -1.15 14.67 -5.79
N ARG A 75 -0.92 13.82 -6.81
CA ARG A 75 0.28 12.99 -6.94
C ARG A 75 1.59 13.77 -6.96
N LYS A 76 1.59 15.00 -7.46
CA LYS A 76 2.78 15.88 -7.42
C LYS A 76 3.14 16.31 -6.00
N LEU A 77 2.15 16.38 -5.10
CA LEU A 77 2.30 16.81 -3.71
C LEU A 77 2.47 15.64 -2.76
N ASP A 78 1.67 14.59 -2.98
CA ASP A 78 1.71 13.33 -2.25
C ASP A 78 1.70 12.14 -3.23
N PRO A 79 2.89 11.62 -3.58
CA PRO A 79 3.01 10.48 -4.49
C PRO A 79 2.47 9.17 -3.88
N ASN A 80 2.22 9.16 -2.58
CA ASN A 80 1.94 7.95 -1.82
C ASN A 80 0.47 7.76 -1.41
N VAL A 81 -0.39 8.76 -1.54
CA VAL A 81 -1.81 8.64 -1.19
C VAL A 81 -2.50 7.55 -2.02
N PHE A 82 -3.30 6.70 -1.38
CA PHE A 82 -4.10 5.73 -2.12
C PHE A 82 -5.30 6.41 -2.78
N ILE A 83 -5.56 6.09 -4.04
CA ILE A 83 -6.67 6.66 -4.81
C ILE A 83 -7.54 5.52 -5.33
N ILE A 84 -8.82 5.52 -4.95
CA ILE A 84 -9.86 4.66 -5.49
C ILE A 84 -10.79 5.56 -6.31
N TYR A 85 -10.86 5.29 -7.61
CA TYR A 85 -11.84 5.97 -8.44
C TYR A 85 -13.22 5.32 -8.32
N ILE A 86 -14.27 6.14 -8.31
CA ILE A 86 -15.65 5.69 -8.34
C ILE A 86 -16.34 6.35 -9.53
N SER A 87 -16.69 5.60 -10.57
CA SER A 87 -17.30 6.17 -11.78
C SER A 87 -18.28 5.22 -12.47
N GLY A 88 -19.21 5.77 -13.21
CA GLY A 88 -20.15 5.03 -14.06
C GLY A 88 -19.60 4.64 -15.43
N TYR A 89 -18.41 5.09 -15.81
CA TYR A 89 -17.89 4.99 -17.17
C TYR A 89 -16.60 4.19 -17.25
N ASP A 90 -16.63 3.10 -18.00
CA ASP A 90 -15.47 2.20 -18.20
C ASP A 90 -14.40 2.76 -19.17
N ARG A 91 -14.71 3.80 -19.94
CA ARG A 91 -13.80 4.38 -20.95
C ARG A 91 -12.53 5.02 -20.40
N TYR A 92 -12.51 5.31 -19.09
CA TYR A 92 -11.37 5.96 -18.42
C TYR A 92 -10.35 4.97 -17.84
N ILE A 93 -10.57 3.67 -17.98
CA ILE A 93 -9.72 2.64 -17.35
C ILE A 93 -8.27 2.78 -17.82
N GLU A 94 -8.00 3.07 -19.08
CA GLU A 94 -6.62 3.25 -19.59
C GLU A 94 -5.95 4.48 -18.96
N GLU A 95 -6.66 5.61 -18.83
CA GLU A 95 -6.12 6.85 -18.24
C GLU A 95 -5.88 6.73 -16.73
N ILE A 96 -6.64 5.87 -16.04
CA ILE A 96 -6.51 5.59 -14.61
C ILE A 96 -5.18 4.88 -14.31
N PHE A 97 -4.70 4.01 -15.19
CA PHE A 97 -3.40 3.34 -15.05
C PHE A 97 -2.23 4.34 -15.03
N ASP A 98 -2.31 5.41 -15.82
CA ASP A 98 -1.26 6.46 -15.88
C ASP A 98 -1.11 7.22 -14.56
N VAL A 99 -2.13 7.24 -13.73
CA VAL A 99 -2.15 8.00 -12.45
C VAL A 99 -1.85 7.09 -11.25
N SER A 100 -1.41 5.85 -11.49
CA SER A 100 -1.15 4.86 -10.45
C SER A 100 -2.32 4.74 -9.46
N ALA A 101 -3.54 4.56 -10.00
CA ALA A 101 -4.72 4.31 -9.20
C ALA A 101 -4.53 3.04 -8.37
N SER A 102 -4.99 3.09 -7.13
CA SER A 102 -4.91 1.92 -6.25
C SER A 102 -6.02 0.92 -6.55
N ASN A 103 -7.18 1.40 -7.02
CA ASN A 103 -8.30 0.58 -7.46
C ASN A 103 -9.39 1.43 -8.17
N PHE A 104 -10.40 0.74 -8.75
CA PHE A 104 -11.56 1.32 -9.40
C PHE A 104 -12.84 0.62 -8.94
N ILE A 105 -13.89 1.39 -8.66
CA ILE A 105 -15.22 0.90 -8.30
C ILE A 105 -16.22 1.50 -9.28
N ARG A 106 -16.99 0.63 -9.95
CA ARG A 106 -18.03 1.05 -10.88
C ARG A 106 -19.31 1.44 -10.15
N LYS A 107 -19.93 2.56 -10.55
CA LYS A 107 -21.30 2.92 -10.16
C LYS A 107 -22.31 2.05 -10.93
N PRO A 108 -23.38 1.47 -10.30
CA PRO A 108 -23.73 1.60 -8.89
C PRO A 108 -22.78 0.82 -7.97
N ILE A 109 -22.47 1.38 -6.80
CA ILE A 109 -21.48 0.84 -5.87
C ILE A 109 -22.02 -0.46 -5.25
N LYS A 110 -21.34 -1.59 -5.52
CA LYS A 110 -21.65 -2.86 -4.89
C LYS A 110 -20.91 -2.98 -3.56
N LYS A 111 -21.66 -3.28 -2.48
CA LYS A 111 -21.13 -3.35 -1.12
C LYS A 111 -19.95 -4.31 -1.00
N GLU A 112 -20.04 -5.50 -1.58
CA GLU A 112 -18.99 -6.52 -1.52
C GLU A 112 -17.68 -6.02 -2.17
N ARG A 113 -17.79 -5.35 -3.34
CA ARG A 113 -16.63 -4.78 -4.03
C ARG A 113 -16.02 -3.63 -3.23
N PHE A 114 -16.85 -2.77 -2.63
CA PHE A 114 -16.41 -1.68 -1.78
C PHE A 114 -15.66 -2.19 -0.55
N GLN A 115 -16.22 -3.17 0.17
CA GLN A 115 -15.61 -3.78 1.35
C GLN A 115 -14.24 -4.41 1.01
N LYS A 116 -14.20 -5.21 -0.06
CA LYS A 116 -12.96 -5.87 -0.52
C LYS A 116 -11.87 -4.84 -0.84
N THR A 117 -12.20 -3.83 -1.65
CA THR A 117 -11.27 -2.77 -2.06
C THR A 117 -10.74 -1.97 -0.86
N LEU A 118 -11.63 -1.60 0.08
CA LEU A 118 -11.23 -0.91 1.30
C LEU A 118 -10.29 -1.76 2.15
N GLN A 119 -10.59 -3.05 2.32
CA GLN A 119 -9.74 -3.96 3.10
C GLN A 119 -8.34 -4.05 2.51
N GLU A 120 -8.21 -4.25 1.18
CA GLU A 120 -6.93 -4.30 0.47
C GLU A 120 -6.11 -3.03 0.68
N VAL A 121 -6.75 -1.86 0.52
CA VAL A 121 -6.08 -0.57 0.71
C VAL A 121 -5.68 -0.35 2.16
N CYS A 122 -6.54 -0.71 3.12
CA CYS A 122 -6.22 -0.59 4.54
C CYS A 122 -5.03 -1.49 4.96
N GLU A 123 -4.90 -2.68 4.38
CA GLU A 123 -3.72 -3.53 4.58
C GLU A 123 -2.44 -2.83 4.07
N LYS A 124 -2.49 -2.21 2.89
CA LYS A 124 -1.37 -1.43 2.33
C LYS A 124 -1.04 -0.18 3.17
N ILE A 125 -2.05 0.54 3.67
CA ILE A 125 -1.86 1.68 4.58
C ILE A 125 -1.18 1.24 5.89
N LYS A 126 -1.58 0.09 6.45
CA LYS A 126 -0.94 -0.47 7.65
C LYS A 126 0.54 -0.73 7.42
N VAL A 127 0.91 -1.34 6.29
CA VAL A 127 2.33 -1.57 5.95
C VAL A 127 3.10 -0.25 5.93
N ARG A 128 2.54 0.81 5.32
CA ARG A 128 3.17 2.14 5.27
C ARG A 128 3.26 2.82 6.64
N SER A 129 2.31 2.59 7.53
CA SER A 129 2.29 3.21 8.85
C SER A 129 3.22 2.52 9.86
N HIS A 130 3.76 1.35 9.53
CA HIS A 130 4.74 0.67 10.35
C HIS A 130 6.15 1.08 9.95
N TYR A 131 6.94 1.37 10.96
CA TYR A 131 8.33 1.79 10.79
C TYR A 131 9.25 0.79 11.46
N PHE A 132 10.36 0.52 10.82
CA PHE A 132 11.46 -0.22 11.38
C PHE A 132 12.46 0.75 12.00
N GLU A 133 12.80 0.55 13.27
CA GLU A 133 13.77 1.37 13.99
C GLU A 133 15.04 0.56 14.24
N TYR A 134 16.18 1.16 13.95
CA TYR A 134 17.49 0.54 14.16
C TYR A 134 18.55 1.60 14.46
N VAL A 135 19.69 1.18 15.01
CA VAL A 135 20.77 2.09 15.42
C VAL A 135 21.99 1.91 14.53
N VAL A 136 22.49 3.02 13.97
CA VAL A 136 23.73 3.09 13.20
C VAL A 136 24.60 4.20 13.78
N ALA A 137 25.83 3.86 14.13
CA ALA A 137 26.81 4.82 14.72
C ALA A 137 26.21 5.65 15.87
N ASN A 138 25.51 4.99 16.81
CA ASN A 138 24.82 5.59 17.96
C ASN A 138 23.70 6.59 17.61
N ARG A 139 23.17 6.54 16.39
CA ARG A 139 22.00 7.32 15.98
C ARG A 139 20.85 6.39 15.66
N ALA A 140 19.70 6.64 16.29
CA ALA A 140 18.47 5.94 15.92
C ALA A 140 18.02 6.39 14.52
N LYS A 141 17.75 5.43 13.66
CA LYS A 141 17.14 5.63 12.35
C LYS A 141 15.78 4.98 12.32
N LYS A 142 14.88 5.59 11.58
CA LYS A 142 13.51 5.11 11.38
C LYS A 142 13.21 5.10 9.89
N ILE A 143 12.73 3.97 9.39
CA ILE A 143 12.38 3.77 7.99
C ILE A 143 11.04 3.06 7.88
N SER A 144 10.22 3.43 6.91
CA SER A 144 8.97 2.72 6.65
C SER A 144 9.26 1.30 6.13
N PHE A 145 8.54 0.29 6.63
CA PHE A 145 8.64 -1.05 6.07
C PHE A 145 8.26 -1.10 4.57
N HIS A 146 7.43 -0.15 4.13
CA HIS A 146 7.10 0.00 2.70
C HIS A 146 8.30 0.40 1.83
N GLU A 147 9.33 1.04 2.38
CA GLU A 147 10.54 1.39 1.62
C GLU A 147 11.52 0.22 1.52
N ILE A 148 11.32 -0.84 2.34
CA ILE A 148 12.24 -1.96 2.47
C ILE A 148 11.88 -3.06 1.47
N VAL A 149 12.80 -3.37 0.56
CA VAL A 149 12.68 -4.47 -0.40
C VAL A 149 13.03 -5.80 0.26
N TYR A 150 14.16 -5.86 0.98
CA TYR A 150 14.54 -7.03 1.74
C TYR A 150 15.59 -6.73 2.80
N PHE A 151 15.69 -7.62 3.77
CA PHE A 151 16.77 -7.67 4.74
C PHE A 151 17.73 -8.83 4.40
N GLU A 152 19.03 -8.55 4.50
CA GLU A 152 20.09 -9.53 4.29
C GLU A 152 20.95 -9.67 5.56
N SER A 153 21.18 -10.89 6.00
CA SER A 153 22.09 -11.18 7.11
C SER A 153 23.51 -11.43 6.62
N CYS A 154 24.42 -10.52 6.93
CA CYS A 154 25.84 -10.57 6.61
C CYS A 154 26.66 -10.71 7.91
N GLY A 155 26.90 -11.93 8.36
CA GLY A 155 27.59 -12.22 9.62
C GLY A 155 26.81 -11.71 10.84
N ARG A 156 27.34 -10.69 11.52
CA ARG A 156 26.69 -10.07 12.70
C ARG A 156 25.83 -8.84 12.34
N LYS A 157 25.84 -8.45 11.07
CA LYS A 157 25.09 -7.27 10.60
C LYS A 157 23.91 -7.71 9.76
N ILE A 158 22.90 -6.87 9.79
CA ILE A 158 21.78 -6.89 8.86
C ILE A 158 21.99 -5.72 7.89
N VAL A 159 21.89 -6.00 6.60
CA VAL A 159 21.81 -4.99 5.55
C VAL A 159 20.34 -4.82 5.17
N VAL A 160 19.89 -3.58 5.14
CA VAL A 160 18.53 -3.21 4.66
C VAL A 160 18.67 -2.72 3.24
N HIS A 161 17.96 -3.31 2.31
CA HIS A 161 17.92 -2.92 0.90
C HIS A 161 16.61 -2.18 0.60
N LEU A 162 16.74 -0.96 0.05
CA LEU A 162 15.62 -0.04 -0.16
C LEU A 162 15.19 0.01 -1.62
N GLN A 163 13.93 0.37 -1.87
CA GLN A 163 13.37 0.48 -3.21
C GLN A 163 14.09 1.50 -4.12
N ASN A 164 14.73 2.51 -3.54
CA ASN A 164 15.53 3.50 -4.26
C ASN A 164 16.97 3.02 -4.57
N GLY A 165 17.29 1.75 -4.29
CA GLY A 165 18.61 1.15 -4.48
C GLY A 165 19.64 1.48 -3.38
N GLN A 166 19.27 2.29 -2.38
CA GLN A 166 20.14 2.56 -1.23
C GLN A 166 20.16 1.37 -0.27
N THR A 167 21.26 1.24 0.46
CA THR A 167 21.41 0.25 1.52
C THR A 167 21.87 0.90 2.81
N ASP A 168 21.50 0.30 3.93
CA ASP A 168 22.04 0.65 5.24
C ASP A 168 22.37 -0.64 6.02
N SER A 169 23.17 -0.56 7.09
CA SER A 169 23.50 -1.74 7.87
C SER A 169 23.57 -1.45 9.36
N PHE A 170 23.13 -2.39 10.16
CA PHE A 170 23.14 -2.35 11.61
C PHE A 170 23.46 -3.73 12.22
N TYR A 171 23.83 -3.76 13.50
CA TYR A 171 24.05 -5.02 14.23
C TYR A 171 22.70 -5.60 14.66
N GLY A 172 22.44 -6.86 14.28
CA GLY A 172 21.17 -7.51 14.60
C GLY A 172 21.11 -8.95 14.12
N LYS A 173 19.95 -9.57 14.38
CA LYS A 173 19.64 -10.92 13.90
C LYS A 173 18.36 -10.89 13.08
N ILE A 174 18.39 -11.52 11.94
CA ILE A 174 17.23 -11.55 11.03
C ILE A 174 16.01 -12.25 11.64
N ARG A 175 16.19 -13.17 12.60
CA ARG A 175 15.08 -13.80 13.35
C ARG A 175 14.31 -12.82 14.25
N ASP A 176 14.97 -11.79 14.76
CA ASP A 176 14.33 -10.82 15.63
C ASP A 176 13.44 -9.88 14.78
N ILE A 177 13.94 -9.50 13.59
CA ILE A 177 13.16 -8.75 12.60
C ILE A 177 11.97 -9.55 12.10
N GLU A 178 12.16 -10.84 11.78
CA GLU A 178 11.09 -11.75 11.35
C GLU A 178 9.97 -11.81 12.39
N LYS A 179 10.30 -11.96 13.67
CA LYS A 179 9.29 -11.95 14.76
C LYS A 179 8.52 -10.63 14.87
N GLU A 180 9.21 -9.49 14.73
CA GLU A 180 8.57 -8.19 14.74
C GLU A 180 7.58 -8.06 13.59
N ILE A 181 8.01 -8.43 12.38
CA ILE A 181 7.20 -8.43 11.17
C ILE A 181 5.99 -9.37 11.28
N ASP A 182 6.17 -10.57 11.84
CA ASP A 182 5.09 -11.54 12.05
C ASP A 182 4.04 -11.02 13.05
N MET A 183 4.45 -10.34 14.12
CA MET A 183 3.53 -9.73 15.10
C MET A 183 2.62 -8.68 14.47
N ILE A 184 3.16 -7.87 13.54
CA ILE A 184 2.41 -6.82 12.85
C ILE A 184 1.83 -7.30 11.50
N LYS A 185 2.05 -8.56 11.14
CA LYS A 185 1.50 -9.25 9.95
C LYS A 185 1.83 -8.56 8.63
N LEU A 186 3.05 -8.05 8.49
CA LEU A 186 3.52 -7.48 7.23
C LEU A 186 3.84 -8.57 6.19
N PRO A 187 3.76 -8.26 4.88
CA PRO A 187 3.93 -9.22 3.80
C PRO A 187 5.40 -9.52 3.51
N PHE A 188 6.16 -9.96 4.51
CA PHE A 188 7.52 -10.42 4.31
C PHE A 188 7.60 -11.93 4.35
N ILE A 189 8.47 -12.50 3.53
CA ILE A 189 8.67 -13.94 3.42
C ILE A 189 10.13 -14.29 3.67
N ARG A 190 10.38 -15.26 4.56
CA ARG A 190 11.69 -15.84 4.75
C ARG A 190 11.99 -16.80 3.61
N VAL A 191 12.96 -16.46 2.75
CA VAL A 191 13.33 -17.26 1.57
C VAL A 191 14.64 -18.05 1.76
N HIS A 192 15.47 -17.58 2.70
CA HIS A 192 16.79 -18.18 3.01
C HIS A 192 17.17 -17.88 4.47
N GLN A 193 18.13 -18.64 5.04
CA GLN A 193 18.66 -18.31 6.37
C GLN A 193 19.18 -16.88 6.50
N SER A 194 19.54 -16.24 5.37
CA SER A 194 20.09 -14.89 5.32
C SER A 194 19.15 -13.85 4.70
N PHE A 195 17.99 -14.23 4.15
CA PHE A 195 17.15 -13.30 3.43
C PHE A 195 15.70 -13.33 3.91
N LEU A 196 15.15 -12.14 4.20
CA LEU A 196 13.74 -11.88 4.52
C LEU A 196 13.23 -10.81 3.54
N VAL A 197 12.31 -11.18 2.64
CA VAL A 197 11.95 -10.38 1.46
C VAL A 197 10.51 -9.90 1.55
N ASN A 198 10.29 -8.63 1.22
CA ASN A 198 8.97 -8.07 1.10
C ASN A 198 8.30 -8.60 -0.17
N PHE A 199 7.15 -9.26 -0.01
CA PHE A 199 6.39 -9.88 -1.08
C PHE A 199 5.98 -8.87 -2.16
N GLU A 200 5.64 -7.64 -1.80
CA GLU A 200 5.20 -6.58 -2.72
C GLU A 200 6.27 -6.22 -3.77
N TYR A 201 7.54 -6.53 -3.49
CA TYR A 201 8.66 -6.22 -4.38
C TYR A 201 9.18 -7.42 -5.17
N ILE A 202 8.54 -8.59 -5.06
CA ILE A 202 8.89 -9.77 -5.87
C ILE A 202 8.29 -9.59 -7.27
N THR A 203 9.15 -9.43 -8.28
CA THR A 203 8.73 -9.26 -9.69
C THR A 203 8.67 -10.57 -10.46
N ASN A 204 9.50 -11.55 -10.09
CA ASN A 204 9.53 -12.85 -10.74
C ASN A 204 10.00 -13.92 -9.74
N ARG A 205 9.62 -15.16 -9.99
CA ARG A 205 10.11 -16.32 -9.22
C ARG A 205 10.41 -17.52 -10.10
N SER A 206 11.44 -18.24 -9.73
CA SER A 206 11.72 -19.60 -10.20
C SER A 206 11.60 -20.59 -9.03
N ARG A 207 12.00 -21.83 -9.25
CA ARG A 207 12.03 -22.85 -8.18
C ARG A 207 13.03 -22.51 -7.08
N ASN A 208 14.17 -21.91 -7.44
CA ASN A 208 15.34 -21.78 -6.56
C ASN A 208 15.71 -20.31 -6.26
N GLU A 209 15.06 -19.35 -6.89
CA GLU A 209 15.34 -17.92 -6.71
C GLU A 209 14.12 -17.05 -6.97
N ILE A 210 14.16 -15.85 -6.43
CA ILE A 210 13.23 -14.77 -6.74
C ILE A 210 13.99 -13.55 -7.27
N LYS A 211 13.35 -12.80 -8.15
CA LYS A 211 13.83 -11.49 -8.61
C LYS A 211 12.99 -10.40 -7.98
N VAL A 212 13.63 -9.35 -7.47
CA VAL A 212 12.98 -8.20 -6.87
C VAL A 212 13.08 -6.95 -7.74
N VAL A 213 12.31 -5.91 -7.43
CA VAL A 213 12.20 -4.65 -8.21
C VAL A 213 13.55 -3.96 -8.42
N THR A 214 14.51 -4.09 -7.50
CA THR A 214 15.87 -3.55 -7.63
C THR A 214 16.73 -4.31 -8.66
N GLY A 215 16.24 -5.44 -9.19
CA GLY A 215 16.93 -6.28 -10.15
C GLY A 215 17.74 -7.43 -9.51
N ASP A 216 17.85 -7.45 -8.17
CA ASP A 216 18.58 -8.46 -7.45
C ASP A 216 17.92 -9.84 -7.57
N CYS A 217 18.75 -10.89 -7.68
CA CYS A 217 18.32 -12.29 -7.65
C CYS A 217 18.64 -12.88 -6.27
N ILE A 218 17.62 -13.27 -5.52
CA ILE A 218 17.73 -13.78 -4.15
C ILE A 218 17.45 -15.29 -4.14
N PRO A 219 18.35 -16.12 -3.63
CA PRO A 219 18.17 -17.57 -3.62
C PRO A 219 17.12 -18.01 -2.61
N ILE A 220 16.34 -19.03 -2.98
CA ILE A 220 15.43 -19.75 -2.08
C ILE A 220 16.16 -21.03 -1.62
N SER A 221 16.46 -21.14 -0.32
CA SER A 221 17.09 -22.33 0.20
C SER A 221 16.11 -23.52 0.23
N ARG A 222 16.64 -24.74 0.14
CA ARG A 222 15.82 -25.98 0.14
C ARG A 222 14.89 -26.05 1.35
N ASP A 223 15.39 -25.66 2.51
CA ASP A 223 14.64 -25.71 3.77
C ASP A 223 13.49 -24.71 3.82
N HIS A 224 13.57 -23.60 3.05
CA HIS A 224 12.54 -22.56 3.01
C HIS A 224 11.56 -22.69 1.83
N GLN A 225 11.84 -23.58 0.83
CA GLN A 225 11.00 -23.69 -0.37
C GLN A 225 9.53 -23.97 -0.07
N LYS A 226 9.26 -24.92 0.84
CA LYS A 226 7.88 -25.28 1.20
C LYS A 226 7.12 -24.14 1.89
N GLN A 227 7.77 -23.49 2.86
CA GLN A 227 7.20 -22.34 3.58
C GLN A 227 7.02 -21.15 2.65
N PHE A 228 8.03 -20.86 1.82
CA PHE A 228 7.94 -19.80 0.81
C PHE A 228 6.74 -19.98 -0.10
N LEU A 229 6.59 -21.17 -0.70
CA LEU A 229 5.49 -21.45 -1.62
C LEU A 229 4.13 -21.26 -0.95
N ALA A 230 3.96 -21.74 0.29
CA ALA A 230 2.71 -21.59 1.03
C ALA A 230 2.38 -20.11 1.32
N GLN A 231 3.36 -19.33 1.77
CA GLN A 231 3.16 -17.90 2.05
C GLN A 231 2.95 -17.09 0.75
N TYR A 232 3.74 -17.39 -0.28
CA TYR A 232 3.63 -16.74 -1.59
C TYR A 232 2.26 -16.96 -2.22
N THR A 233 1.76 -18.20 -2.24
CA THR A 233 0.40 -18.51 -2.74
C THR A 233 -0.69 -17.83 -1.90
N LYS A 234 -0.50 -17.76 -0.58
CA LYS A 234 -1.43 -17.06 0.31
C LYS A 234 -1.52 -15.57 -0.02
N TYR A 235 -0.39 -14.91 -0.29
CA TYR A 235 -0.37 -13.49 -0.68
C TYR A 235 -0.93 -13.29 -2.09
N LEU A 236 -0.57 -14.14 -3.07
CA LEU A 236 -1.18 -14.14 -4.40
C LEU A 236 -2.68 -14.41 -4.36
N GLY A 237 -3.15 -15.36 -3.55
CA GLY A 237 -4.57 -15.66 -3.41
C GLY A 237 -5.39 -14.50 -2.86
N ARG A 238 -4.76 -13.55 -2.15
CA ARG A 238 -5.37 -12.27 -1.79
C ARG A 238 -5.45 -11.29 -2.97
N GLU A 239 -4.58 -11.46 -4.00
CA GLU A 239 -4.54 -10.63 -5.20
C GLU A 239 -5.36 -11.23 -6.36
N ILE A 240 -5.50 -12.56 -6.45
CA ILE A 240 -6.12 -13.29 -7.59
C ILE A 240 -7.64 -13.48 -7.43
N HIS A 241 -8.21 -13.26 -6.26
CA HIS A 241 -9.67 -13.26 -6.08
C HIS A 241 -10.29 -11.90 -6.46
N GLU A 242 -9.84 -11.36 -7.58
CA GLU A 242 -10.40 -10.20 -8.25
C GLU A 242 -11.38 -10.60 -9.36
#